data_9603aa2aaf5823d120cce52a360782be
#
_entry.id   9603aa2aaf5823d120cce52a360782be
#
_cell.length_a   1.000
_cell.length_b   1.000
_cell.length_c   1.000
_cell.angle_alpha   90.00
_cell.angle_beta   90.00
_cell.angle_gamma   90.00
#
_symmetry.space_group_name_H-M   'P 1'
#
loop_
_entity.id
_entity.type
_entity.pdbx_description
1 polymer ?
#
loop_
_entity_poly.entity_id
_entity_poly.type
_entity_poly.pdbx_seq_one_letter_code
_entity_poly.pdbx_strand_id
1 'polypeptide(L)'
;KQLCILARTIAEDAPLLLLDEPDSALDLANRSRMTALLAQLVHTGGKTALVCLHDPALALDSCDILVVLQGGGVAAVLHPKTDPPAVLQAALAAVYGPLELLPVTDCRGRRRLALLPL
;
A
#
# COMPACT_ATOMS: atom_id res chain seq x y z
N LYS A 1 -13.43 13.39 -4.30
CA LYS A 1 -12.61 13.88 -5.40
C LYS A 1 -11.66 12.80 -5.91
N GLN A 2 -10.87 12.20 -5.05
CA GLN A 2 -9.95 11.11 -5.43
C GLN A 2 -10.71 9.87 -5.92
N LEU A 3 -11.84 9.55 -5.32
CA LEU A 3 -12.68 8.44 -5.78
C LEU A 3 -13.28 8.71 -7.16
N CYS A 4 -13.57 9.97 -7.47
CA CYS A 4 -14.06 10.34 -8.81
C CYS A 4 -12.98 10.15 -9.87
N ILE A 5 -11.72 10.48 -9.56
CA ILE A 5 -10.59 10.25 -10.45
C ILE A 5 -10.38 8.75 -10.68
N LEU A 6 -10.46 7.95 -9.61
CA LEU A 6 -10.34 6.51 -9.70
C LEU A 6 -11.47 5.90 -10.55
N ALA A 7 -12.72 6.32 -10.33
CA ALA A 7 -13.84 5.86 -11.12
C ALA A 7 -13.68 6.19 -12.61
N ARG A 8 -13.17 7.37 -12.92
CA ARG A 8 -12.88 7.77 -14.30
C ARG A 8 -11.82 6.89 -14.94
N THR A 9 -10.75 6.58 -14.18
CA THR A 9 -9.68 5.69 -14.65
C THR A 9 -10.21 4.29 -14.93
N ILE A 10 -11.12 3.78 -14.11
CA ILE A 10 -11.77 2.50 -14.31
C ILE A 10 -12.63 2.52 -15.57
N ALA A 11 -13.38 3.61 -15.79
CA ALA A 11 -14.25 3.75 -16.95
C ALA A 11 -13.47 3.77 -18.28
N GLU A 12 -12.22 4.18 -18.26
CA GLU A 12 -11.34 4.16 -19.41
C GLU A 12 -10.80 2.75 -19.74
N ASP A 13 -11.04 1.78 -18.85
CA ASP A 13 -10.61 0.39 -19.00
C ASP A 13 -9.13 0.20 -19.31
N ALA A 14 -8.27 1.05 -18.76
CA ALA A 14 -6.84 0.97 -18.93
C ALA A 14 -6.26 -0.28 -18.24
N PRO A 15 -5.32 -1.01 -18.90
CA PRO A 15 -4.69 -2.18 -18.25
C PRO A 15 -3.73 -1.81 -17.14
N LEU A 16 -3.16 -0.62 -17.19
CA LEU A 16 -2.24 -0.10 -16.17
C LEU A 16 -2.85 1.16 -15.55
N LEU A 17 -2.96 1.15 -14.23
CA LEU A 17 -3.43 2.29 -13.45
C LEU A 17 -2.23 2.99 -12.80
N LEU A 18 -2.11 4.30 -13.03
CA LEU A 18 -1.08 5.13 -12.40
C LEU A 18 -1.78 6.12 -11.46
N LEU A 19 -1.51 5.99 -10.16
CA LEU A 19 -2.17 6.80 -9.14
C LEU A 19 -1.11 7.48 -8.26
N ASP A 20 -1.22 8.79 -8.11
CA ASP A 20 -0.32 9.58 -7.29
C ASP A 20 -1.06 10.07 -6.05
N GLU A 21 -0.66 9.54 -4.89
CA GLU A 21 -1.24 9.88 -3.58
C GLU A 21 -2.77 9.83 -3.56
N PRO A 22 -3.39 8.74 -4.03
CA PRO A 22 -4.85 8.67 -4.13
C PRO A 22 -5.56 8.68 -2.77
N ASP A 23 -4.81 8.43 -1.68
CA ASP A 23 -5.31 8.38 -0.31
C ASP A 23 -5.23 9.72 0.42
N SER A 24 -4.50 10.71 -0.09
CA SER A 24 -4.12 11.92 0.66
C SER A 24 -5.29 12.78 1.11
N ALA A 25 -6.40 12.78 0.38
CA ALA A 25 -7.59 13.58 0.71
C ALA A 25 -8.75 12.74 1.23
N LEU A 26 -8.52 11.45 1.50
CA LEU A 26 -9.58 10.52 1.90
C LEU A 26 -9.58 10.30 3.41
N ASP A 27 -10.78 10.19 4.00
CA ASP A 27 -10.95 9.72 5.37
C ASP A 27 -10.72 8.20 5.46
N LEU A 28 -10.77 7.67 6.68
CA LEU A 28 -10.49 6.25 6.93
C LEU A 28 -11.42 5.32 6.15
N ALA A 29 -12.71 5.61 6.12
CA ALA A 29 -13.70 4.77 5.43
C ALA A 29 -13.46 4.77 3.91
N ASN A 30 -13.19 5.93 3.34
CA ASN A 30 -12.93 6.06 1.90
C ASN A 30 -11.58 5.49 1.49
N ARG A 31 -10.57 5.56 2.36
CA ARG A 31 -9.29 4.87 2.14
C ARG A 31 -9.49 3.35 2.05
N SER A 32 -10.29 2.78 2.94
CA SER A 32 -10.61 1.36 2.91
C SER A 32 -11.36 0.96 1.64
N ARG A 33 -12.30 1.78 1.19
CA ARG A 33 -13.02 1.53 -0.08
C ARG A 33 -12.09 1.59 -1.27
N MET A 34 -11.19 2.56 -1.30
CA MET A 34 -10.21 2.73 -2.37
C MET A 34 -9.29 1.51 -2.45
N THR A 35 -8.72 1.08 -1.34
CA THR A 35 -7.80 -0.07 -1.32
C THR A 35 -8.51 -1.36 -1.70
N ALA A 36 -9.76 -1.56 -1.25
CA ALA A 36 -10.56 -2.72 -1.63
C ALA A 36 -10.87 -2.73 -3.13
N LEU A 37 -11.20 -1.58 -3.70
CA LEU A 37 -11.48 -1.45 -5.12
C LEU A 37 -10.23 -1.69 -5.97
N LEU A 38 -9.09 -1.16 -5.57
CA LEU A 38 -7.81 -1.40 -6.27
C LEU A 38 -7.43 -2.88 -6.21
N ALA A 39 -7.57 -3.51 -5.05
CA ALA A 39 -7.31 -4.94 -4.91
C ALA A 39 -8.19 -5.77 -5.84
N GLN A 40 -9.47 -5.44 -5.95
CA GLN A 40 -10.39 -6.11 -6.84
C GLN A 40 -9.99 -5.95 -8.31
N LEU A 41 -9.63 -4.74 -8.73
CA LEU A 41 -9.21 -4.47 -10.11
C LEU A 41 -7.93 -5.22 -10.48
N VAL A 42 -6.99 -5.32 -9.55
CA VAL A 42 -5.72 -6.00 -9.77
C VAL A 42 -5.89 -7.51 -9.75
N HIS A 43 -6.49 -8.05 -8.70
CA HIS A 43 -6.51 -9.50 -8.46
C HIS A 43 -7.60 -10.24 -9.25
N THR A 44 -8.71 -9.59 -9.56
CA THR A 44 -9.81 -10.21 -10.32
C THR A 44 -10.05 -9.58 -11.67
N GLY A 45 -9.67 -8.32 -11.85
CA GLY A 45 -9.84 -7.58 -13.11
C GLY A 45 -8.66 -7.65 -14.08
N GLY A 46 -7.57 -8.32 -13.71
CA GLY A 46 -6.39 -8.47 -14.56
C GLY A 46 -5.62 -7.18 -14.80
N LYS A 47 -5.82 -6.15 -13.98
CA LYS A 47 -5.14 -4.87 -14.12
C LYS A 47 -3.88 -4.81 -13.24
N THR A 48 -2.96 -3.92 -13.61
CA THR A 48 -1.79 -3.59 -12.80
C THR A 48 -1.92 -2.16 -12.30
N ALA A 49 -1.63 -1.93 -11.02
CA ALA A 49 -1.66 -0.60 -10.43
C ALA A 49 -0.28 -0.21 -9.91
N LEU A 50 0.20 0.95 -10.31
CA LEU A 50 1.38 1.60 -9.73
C LEU A 50 0.89 2.80 -8.94
N VAL A 51 1.12 2.78 -7.63
CA VAL A 51 0.54 3.75 -6.70
C VAL A 51 1.64 4.39 -5.86
N CYS A 52 1.67 5.71 -5.81
CA CYS A 52 2.55 6.45 -4.90
C CYS A 52 1.80 6.71 -3.60
N LEU A 53 2.34 6.21 -2.49
CA LEU A 53 1.76 6.37 -1.17
C LEU A 53 2.79 6.95 -0.20
N HIS A 54 2.35 7.81 0.70
CA HIS A 54 3.19 8.33 1.78
C HIS A 54 3.04 7.54 3.08
N ASP A 55 1.92 6.87 3.27
CA ASP A 55 1.66 6.11 4.49
C ASP A 55 2.24 4.70 4.38
N PRO A 56 3.33 4.38 5.09
CA PRO A 56 3.92 3.05 5.01
C PRO A 56 3.01 1.94 5.54
N ALA A 57 2.17 2.24 6.52
CA ALA A 57 1.23 1.25 7.06
C ALA A 57 0.20 0.84 6.01
N LEU A 58 -0.34 1.80 5.26
CA LEU A 58 -1.27 1.54 4.17
C LEU A 58 -0.60 0.76 3.04
N ALA A 59 0.64 1.12 2.70
CA ALA A 59 1.40 0.42 1.67
C ALA A 59 1.67 -1.04 2.04
N LEU A 60 2.07 -1.30 3.28
CA LEU A 60 2.29 -2.67 3.76
C LEU A 60 1.02 -3.52 3.70
N ASP A 61 -0.13 -2.91 3.97
CA ASP A 61 -1.41 -3.62 4.03
C ASP A 61 -2.01 -3.89 2.65
N SER A 62 -1.71 -3.05 1.67
CA SER A 62 -2.41 -3.08 0.38
C SER A 62 -1.56 -3.48 -0.82
N CYS A 63 -0.23 -3.35 -0.76
CA CYS A 63 0.62 -3.59 -1.92
C CYS A 63 1.16 -5.02 -1.98
N ASP A 64 1.28 -5.56 -3.19
CA ASP A 64 1.96 -6.84 -3.43
C ASP A 64 3.48 -6.65 -3.42
N ILE A 65 3.95 -5.57 -4.05
CA ILE A 65 5.36 -5.19 -4.09
C ILE A 65 5.45 -3.73 -3.62
N LEU A 66 6.36 -3.48 -2.71
CA LEU A 66 6.61 -2.16 -2.15
C LEU A 66 8.02 -1.71 -2.55
N VAL A 67 8.08 -0.62 -3.32
CA VAL A 67 9.35 0.00 -3.69
C VAL A 67 9.56 1.22 -2.82
N VAL A 68 10.60 1.19 -2.00
CA VAL A 68 10.94 2.29 -1.09
C VAL A 68 11.97 3.20 -1.75
N LEU A 69 11.62 4.47 -1.89
CA LEU A 69 12.48 5.48 -2.51
C LEU A 69 13.09 6.38 -1.45
N GLN A 70 14.39 6.66 -1.60
CA GLN A 70 15.11 7.59 -0.74
C GLN A 70 16.29 8.19 -1.51
N GLY A 71 16.50 9.48 -1.36
CA GLY A 71 17.65 10.16 -1.95
C GLY A 71 17.72 10.10 -3.47
N GLY A 72 16.56 10.04 -4.13
CA GLY A 72 16.48 9.97 -5.59
C GLY A 72 16.73 8.59 -6.18
N GLY A 73 16.79 7.55 -5.35
CA GLY A 73 17.01 6.18 -5.80
C GLY A 73 16.14 5.17 -5.06
N VAL A 74 16.24 3.92 -5.46
CA VAL A 74 15.55 2.80 -4.82
C VAL A 74 16.34 2.36 -3.59
N ALA A 75 15.77 2.53 -2.41
CA ALA A 75 16.37 2.07 -1.15
C ALA A 75 16.11 0.58 -0.90
N ALA A 76 14.92 0.10 -1.24
CA ALA A 76 14.54 -1.29 -1.03
C ALA A 76 13.39 -1.69 -1.93
N VAL A 77 13.32 -2.99 -2.26
CA VAL A 77 12.16 -3.62 -2.89
C VAL A 77 11.68 -4.71 -1.95
N LEU A 78 10.45 -4.60 -1.48
CA LEU A 78 9.88 -5.46 -0.46
C LEU A 78 8.63 -6.17 -0.97
N HIS A 79 8.38 -7.33 -0.40
CA HIS A 79 7.18 -8.14 -0.70
C HIS A 79 6.41 -8.34 0.61
N PRO A 80 5.48 -7.41 0.96
CA PRO A 80 4.83 -7.42 2.28
C PRO A 80 4.14 -8.72 2.65
N LYS A 81 3.67 -9.48 1.66
CA LYS A 81 2.93 -10.73 1.92
C LYS A 81 3.85 -11.94 2.13
N THR A 82 5.10 -11.88 1.67
CA THR A 82 6.03 -13.02 1.67
C THR A 82 7.30 -12.78 2.47
N ASP A 83 7.77 -11.54 2.54
CA ASP A 83 8.98 -11.23 3.30
C ASP A 83 8.74 -11.34 4.82
N PRO A 84 9.75 -11.81 5.59
CA PRO A 84 9.62 -11.85 7.04
C PRO A 84 9.43 -10.44 7.63
N PRO A 85 8.64 -10.29 8.71
CA PRO A 85 8.46 -8.98 9.35
C PRO A 85 9.75 -8.29 9.76
N ALA A 86 10.77 -9.04 10.16
CA ALA A 86 12.08 -8.48 10.53
C ALA A 86 12.76 -7.80 9.33
N VAL A 87 12.65 -8.36 8.14
CA VAL A 87 13.21 -7.77 6.91
C VAL A 87 12.48 -6.48 6.55
N LEU A 88 11.15 -6.51 6.60
CA LEU A 88 10.32 -5.34 6.34
C LEU A 88 10.61 -4.22 7.33
N GLN A 89 10.70 -4.56 8.61
CA GLN A 89 10.99 -3.60 9.69
C GLN A 89 12.34 -2.92 9.49
N ALA A 90 13.38 -3.68 9.21
CA ALA A 90 14.73 -3.15 9.02
C ALA A 90 14.78 -2.19 7.83
N ALA A 91 14.16 -2.55 6.71
CA ALA A 91 14.13 -1.72 5.50
C ALA A 91 13.37 -0.42 5.72
N LEU A 92 12.22 -0.47 6.37
CA LEU A 92 11.41 0.72 6.64
C LEU A 92 12.03 1.60 7.71
N ALA A 93 12.64 1.04 8.74
CA ALA A 93 13.32 1.80 9.78
C ALA A 93 14.50 2.61 9.23
N ALA A 94 15.17 2.10 8.22
CA ALA A 94 16.27 2.81 7.57
C ALA A 94 15.82 4.11 6.87
N VAL A 95 14.56 4.18 6.47
CA VAL A 95 13.98 5.34 5.75
C VAL A 95 13.17 6.24 6.69
N TYR A 96 12.31 5.65 7.52
CA TYR A 96 11.35 6.39 8.34
C TYR A 96 11.81 6.61 9.79
N GLY A 97 12.93 6.04 10.18
CA GLY A 97 13.38 6.08 11.57
C GLY A 97 12.87 4.89 12.38
N PRO A 98 13.18 4.85 13.69
CA PRO A 98 12.86 3.70 14.51
C PRO A 98 11.35 3.35 14.48
N LEU A 99 11.05 2.12 14.18
CA LEU A 99 9.68 1.60 14.17
C LEU A 99 9.68 0.10 14.47
N GLU A 100 8.53 -0.41 14.81
CA GLU A 100 8.31 -1.83 15.06
C GLU A 100 7.13 -2.31 14.24
N LEU A 101 7.28 -3.47 13.61
CA LEU A 101 6.20 -4.17 12.93
C LEU A 101 5.78 -5.37 13.77
N LEU A 102 4.51 -5.39 14.17
CA LEU A 102 3.94 -6.48 14.95
C LEU A 102 2.93 -7.24 14.13
N PRO A 103 3.10 -8.57 13.96
CA PRO A 103 2.05 -9.40 13.36
C PRO A 103 0.83 -9.41 14.28
N VAL A 104 -0.33 -9.08 13.72
CA VAL A 104 -1.60 -9.10 14.43
C VAL A 104 -2.64 -9.82 13.61
N THR A 105 -3.69 -10.30 14.27
CA THR A 105 -4.83 -10.90 13.59
C THR A 105 -6.03 -9.99 13.81
N ASP A 106 -6.67 -9.58 12.72
CA ASP A 106 -7.83 -8.70 12.81
C ASP A 106 -9.09 -9.49 13.22
N CYS A 107 -10.21 -8.78 13.39
CA CYS A 107 -11.46 -9.40 13.82
C CYS A 107 -12.05 -10.39 12.80
N ARG A 108 -11.54 -10.38 11.56
CA ARG A 108 -11.94 -11.30 10.50
C ARG A 108 -10.99 -12.48 10.36
N GLY A 109 -10.01 -12.63 11.26
CA GLY A 109 -9.04 -13.70 11.23
C GLY A 109 -7.90 -13.50 10.24
N ARG A 110 -7.76 -12.32 9.63
CA ARG A 110 -6.67 -12.04 8.68
C ARG A 110 -5.42 -11.60 9.43
N ARG A 111 -4.26 -12.11 9.00
CA ARG A 111 -2.98 -11.67 9.53
C ARG A 111 -2.59 -10.34 8.88
N ARG A 112 -2.21 -9.39 9.72
CA ARG A 112 -1.80 -8.05 9.30
C ARG A 112 -0.57 -7.62 10.08
N LEU A 113 0.10 -6.56 9.63
CA LEU A 113 1.23 -5.97 10.34
C LEU A 113 0.82 -4.61 10.88
N ALA A 114 0.91 -4.47 12.20
CA ALA A 114 0.75 -3.17 12.84
C ALA A 114 2.09 -2.45 12.84
N LEU A 115 2.11 -1.18 12.44
CA LEU A 115 3.30 -0.36 12.42
C LEU A 115 3.26 0.61 13.60
N LEU A 116 4.25 0.53 14.48
CA LEU A 116 4.37 1.36 15.67
C LEU A 116 5.63 2.22 15.58
N PRO A 117 5.51 3.55 15.52
CA PRO A 117 6.69 4.40 15.64
C PRO A 117 7.28 4.30 17.05
N LEU A 118 8.57 4.27 17.13
CA LEU A 118 9.30 4.17 18.42
C LEU A 118 9.89 5.52 18.85
#